data_f281719dc4c3b66ae0ab7dcc9dc30143
#
_entry.id   f281719dc4c3b66ae0ab7dcc9dc30143
#
_cell.length_a   1.000
_cell.length_b   1.000
_cell.length_c   1.000
_cell.angle_alpha   90.00
_cell.angle_beta   90.00
_cell.angle_gamma   90.00
#
_symmetry.space_group_name_H-M   'P 1'
#
loop_
_entity.id
_entity.type
_entity.pdbx_description
1 polymer ?
#
loop_
_entity_poly.entity_id
_entity_poly.type
_entity_poly.pdbx_seq_one_letter_code
_entity_poly.pdbx_strand_id
1 'polypeptide(L)'
;MRPSIILKICNLLTNSYFYTATRHHKPYKVTTHININMSYIDATEAPPTHAILYIYIEDCDLRYLYEPKVVQYNIDSMNDAYPNSGFDLYFPQPVMAVGLPSTMVSMGVIAEMRIYDAIKNEWKPTGYYMYPRSSISKTPLMLANSTGVIDSGYRGHLIGAFRNLSGEAYQIRQGDRLLQVCSPDLRPMVVKIVEKSFFEETSRASGGFGSTGV
;
A
#
# COMPACT_ATOMS: atom_id res chain seq x y z
N MET A 1 8.56 21.34 -20.22
CA MET A 1 7.56 20.33 -20.59
C MET A 1 8.12 18.95 -20.24
N ARG A 2 7.48 18.21 -19.31
CA ARG A 2 7.89 16.85 -18.97
C ARG A 2 7.34 15.90 -20.02
N PRO A 3 8.09 14.92 -20.52
CA PRO A 3 7.58 13.96 -21.49
C PRO A 3 6.55 13.04 -20.81
N SER A 4 5.36 12.96 -21.41
CA SER A 4 4.35 11.96 -21.04
C SER A 4 4.81 10.59 -21.53
N ILE A 5 4.98 9.66 -20.62
CA ILE A 5 5.22 8.25 -20.91
C ILE A 5 3.86 7.59 -21.08
N ILE A 6 3.54 7.16 -22.30
CA ILE A 6 2.35 6.33 -22.54
C ILE A 6 2.75 4.89 -22.32
N LEU A 7 2.25 4.29 -21.24
CA LEU A 7 2.39 2.88 -20.94
C LEU A 7 1.27 2.11 -21.67
N LYS A 8 1.62 1.26 -22.65
CA LYS A 8 0.69 0.26 -23.16
C LYS A 8 1.08 -1.11 -22.57
N ILE A 9 0.26 -1.64 -21.69
CA ILE A 9 0.38 -3.01 -21.21
C ILE A 9 -0.46 -3.88 -22.12
N CYS A 10 0.17 -4.83 -22.80
CA CYS A 10 -0.50 -5.86 -23.57
C CYS A 10 -0.46 -7.15 -22.74
N ASN A 11 -1.63 -7.57 -22.26
CA ASN A 11 -1.78 -8.82 -21.53
C ASN A 11 -1.92 -9.95 -22.55
N LEU A 12 -0.87 -10.70 -22.78
CA LEU A 12 -0.90 -11.96 -23.49
C LEU A 12 -0.37 -13.04 -22.54
N LEU A 13 -1.02 -14.17 -22.52
CA LEU A 13 -0.87 -15.40 -21.76
C LEU A 13 0.56 -15.96 -21.51
N THR A 14 1.57 -15.11 -21.59
CA THR A 14 2.95 -15.40 -21.21
C THR A 14 3.43 -14.26 -20.35
N ASN A 15 3.94 -14.57 -19.15
CA ASN A 15 4.43 -13.67 -18.08
C ASN A 15 5.53 -12.66 -18.53
N SER A 16 5.31 -11.89 -19.59
CA SER A 16 6.27 -10.92 -20.12
C SER A 16 5.61 -9.56 -20.31
N TYR A 17 6.16 -8.53 -19.67
CA TYR A 17 5.73 -7.15 -19.83
C TYR A 17 6.69 -6.39 -20.76
N PHE A 18 6.12 -5.64 -21.72
CA PHE A 18 6.89 -4.80 -22.64
C PHE A 18 6.71 -3.32 -22.25
N TYR A 19 7.80 -2.62 -22.05
CA TYR A 19 7.81 -1.17 -21.88
C TYR A 19 8.28 -0.49 -23.16
N THR A 20 7.51 0.43 -23.72
CA THR A 20 7.92 1.28 -24.83
C THR A 20 8.00 2.73 -24.36
N ALA A 21 9.17 3.33 -24.39
CA ALA A 21 9.37 4.76 -24.14
C ALA A 21 9.59 5.47 -25.48
N THR A 22 8.77 6.48 -25.79
CA THR A 22 8.97 7.33 -26.97
C THR A 22 9.41 8.72 -26.52
N ARG A 23 10.57 9.17 -27.02
CA ARG A 23 11.01 10.58 -26.95
C ARG A 23 10.72 11.23 -28.31
N HIS A 24 10.16 12.42 -28.31
CA HIS A 24 9.97 13.20 -29.53
C HIS A 24 11.33 13.36 -30.26
N HIS A 25 11.34 12.99 -31.54
CA HIS A 25 12.37 13.12 -32.59
C HIS A 25 13.33 11.99 -32.88
N LYS A 26 13.16 10.78 -32.43
CA LYS A 26 13.63 9.55 -33.13
C LYS A 26 13.17 8.33 -32.35
N PRO A 27 12.64 7.27 -32.99
CA PRO A 27 12.26 6.05 -32.27
C PRO A 27 13.53 5.27 -31.88
N TYR A 28 13.89 5.30 -30.62
CA TYR A 28 14.84 4.33 -30.09
C TYR A 28 14.02 3.14 -29.56
N LYS A 29 14.18 2.01 -30.23
CA LYS A 29 13.66 0.74 -29.73
C LYS A 29 14.62 0.24 -28.64
N VAL A 30 14.42 0.64 -27.41
CA VAL A 30 15.08 0.00 -26.26
C VAL A 30 14.19 -1.17 -25.86
N THR A 31 14.50 -2.34 -26.39
CA THR A 31 13.88 -3.58 -25.93
C THR A 31 14.70 -4.08 -24.74
N THR A 32 14.41 -3.61 -23.57
CA THR A 32 14.91 -4.23 -22.34
C THR A 32 13.96 -5.38 -22.02
N HIS A 33 14.37 -6.60 -22.32
CA HIS A 33 13.72 -7.80 -21.81
C HIS A 33 14.01 -7.88 -20.30
N ILE A 34 13.19 -7.23 -19.49
CA ILE A 34 13.14 -7.54 -18.07
C ILE A 34 12.25 -8.78 -18.00
N ASN A 35 12.86 -9.95 -18.01
CA ASN A 35 12.20 -11.17 -17.55
C ASN A 35 11.98 -11.01 -16.04
N ILE A 36 10.96 -10.26 -15.67
CA ILE A 36 10.41 -10.35 -14.32
C ILE A 36 9.65 -11.67 -14.34
N ASN A 37 10.32 -12.70 -13.90
CA ASN A 37 9.64 -13.91 -13.48
C ASN A 37 8.78 -13.50 -12.28
N MET A 38 7.56 -13.02 -12.53
CA MET A 38 6.53 -12.83 -11.53
C MET A 38 6.00 -14.22 -11.14
N SER A 39 6.91 -15.13 -10.76
CA SER A 39 6.51 -16.15 -9.83
C SER A 39 6.02 -15.38 -8.61
N TYR A 40 4.74 -15.52 -8.29
CA TYR A 40 4.20 -15.14 -7.00
C TYR A 40 5.26 -15.51 -5.97
N ILE A 41 5.87 -14.50 -5.29
CA ILE A 41 6.73 -14.81 -4.15
C ILE A 41 5.79 -15.49 -3.18
N ASP A 42 5.86 -16.81 -3.11
CA ASP A 42 5.07 -17.60 -2.16
C ASP A 42 5.38 -17.09 -0.75
N ALA A 43 4.42 -17.19 0.17
CA ALA A 43 4.64 -16.82 1.57
C ALA A 43 5.85 -17.54 2.17
N THR A 44 6.19 -18.72 1.62
CA THR A 44 7.37 -19.52 1.98
C THR A 44 8.69 -18.91 1.53
N GLU A 45 8.69 -17.90 0.61
CA GLU A 45 9.91 -17.26 0.10
C GLU A 45 10.30 -15.99 0.86
N ALA A 46 9.39 -15.41 1.68
CA ALA A 46 9.75 -14.26 2.50
C ALA A 46 10.70 -14.68 3.62
N PRO A 47 11.86 -13.98 3.81
CA PRO A 47 12.76 -14.30 4.91
C PRO A 47 12.06 -14.14 6.26
N PRO A 48 12.33 -14.98 7.26
CA PRO A 48 11.77 -14.85 8.62
C PRO A 48 12.06 -13.49 9.28
N THR A 49 13.05 -12.75 8.78
CA THR A 49 13.41 -11.41 9.22
C THR A 49 12.46 -10.32 8.72
N HIS A 50 11.62 -10.63 7.72
CA HIS A 50 10.64 -9.71 7.16
C HIS A 50 9.25 -9.99 7.72
N ALA A 51 8.36 -9.00 7.69
CA ALA A 51 6.93 -9.22 7.79
C ALA A 51 6.33 -9.45 6.40
N ILE A 52 5.14 -10.04 6.32
CA ILE A 52 4.38 -10.14 5.07
C ILE A 52 3.12 -9.30 5.22
N LEU A 53 2.93 -8.34 4.31
CA LEU A 53 1.72 -7.54 4.21
C LEU A 53 0.88 -8.05 3.03
N TYR A 54 -0.24 -8.70 3.31
CA TYR A 54 -1.24 -9.08 2.31
C TYR A 54 -2.21 -7.93 2.13
N ILE A 55 -2.47 -7.55 0.88
CA ILE A 55 -3.43 -6.48 0.55
C ILE A 55 -4.43 -6.96 -0.51
N TYR A 56 -5.69 -6.60 -0.31
CA TYR A 56 -6.74 -6.73 -1.31
C TYR A 56 -7.21 -5.33 -1.73
N ILE A 57 -7.38 -5.14 -3.02
CA ILE A 57 -7.79 -3.89 -3.64
C ILE A 57 -8.89 -4.21 -4.64
N GLU A 58 -10.13 -3.77 -4.35
CA GLU A 58 -11.30 -4.06 -5.17
C GLU A 58 -11.32 -3.23 -6.46
N ASP A 59 -10.96 -1.96 -6.35
CA ASP A 59 -10.94 -1.03 -7.47
C ASP A 59 -9.77 -1.31 -8.42
N CYS A 60 -10.08 -1.57 -9.70
CA CYS A 60 -9.08 -1.94 -10.71
C CYS A 60 -8.10 -0.79 -11.00
N ASP A 61 -8.56 0.47 -11.02
CA ASP A 61 -7.71 1.61 -11.31
C ASP A 61 -6.74 1.85 -10.15
N LEU A 62 -7.23 1.71 -8.92
CA LEU A 62 -6.39 1.76 -7.73
C LEU A 62 -5.39 0.59 -7.71
N ARG A 63 -5.82 -0.64 -7.99
CA ARG A 63 -4.96 -1.82 -8.08
C ARG A 63 -3.82 -1.61 -9.08
N TYR A 64 -4.11 -0.99 -10.22
CA TYR A 64 -3.12 -0.66 -11.24
C TYR A 64 -2.01 0.28 -10.74
N LEU A 65 -2.30 1.17 -9.77
CA LEU A 65 -1.27 2.00 -9.12
C LEU A 65 -0.38 1.18 -8.18
N TYR A 66 -0.95 0.14 -7.54
CA TYR A 66 -0.24 -0.66 -6.55
C TYR A 66 0.68 -1.72 -7.18
N GLU A 67 0.29 -2.35 -8.28
CA GLU A 67 1.04 -3.46 -8.87
C GLU A 67 2.53 -3.13 -9.12
N PRO A 68 2.89 -2.06 -9.86
CA PRO A 68 4.30 -1.71 -10.05
C PRO A 68 4.98 -1.25 -8.76
N LYS A 69 4.22 -0.65 -7.84
CA LYS A 69 4.75 -0.21 -6.54
C LYS A 69 5.10 -1.39 -5.64
N VAL A 70 4.28 -2.44 -5.63
CA VAL A 70 4.54 -3.68 -4.87
C VAL A 70 5.79 -4.37 -5.40
N VAL A 71 5.92 -4.50 -6.73
CA VAL A 71 7.11 -5.09 -7.35
C VAL A 71 8.37 -4.34 -6.94
N GLN A 72 8.39 -3.01 -7.09
CA GLN A 72 9.57 -2.22 -6.75
C GLN A 72 9.87 -2.25 -5.25
N TYR A 73 8.84 -2.13 -4.41
CA TYR A 73 9.01 -2.20 -2.96
C TYR A 73 9.62 -3.52 -2.50
N ASN A 74 9.15 -4.65 -3.06
CA ASN A 74 9.68 -5.97 -2.72
C ASN A 74 11.13 -6.14 -3.19
N ILE A 75 11.49 -5.63 -4.38
CA ILE A 75 12.88 -5.63 -4.86
C ILE A 75 13.77 -4.85 -3.88
N ASP A 76 13.35 -3.64 -3.50
CA ASP A 76 14.10 -2.79 -2.58
C ASP A 76 14.20 -3.44 -1.19
N SER A 77 13.08 -3.99 -0.68
CA SER A 77 13.02 -4.63 0.64
C SER A 77 13.95 -5.83 0.76
N MET A 78 14.15 -6.57 -0.33
CA MET A 78 14.96 -7.79 -0.33
C MET A 78 16.44 -7.54 -0.63
N ASN A 79 16.79 -6.44 -1.31
CA ASN A 79 18.13 -6.23 -1.84
C ASN A 79 18.83 -4.99 -1.27
N ASP A 80 18.09 -4.02 -0.70
CA ASP A 80 18.69 -2.84 -0.10
C ASP A 80 19.25 -3.16 1.30
N ALA A 81 20.43 -2.65 1.59
CA ALA A 81 21.03 -2.74 2.94
C ALA A 81 20.22 -1.92 3.97
N TYR A 82 19.45 -0.93 3.54
CA TYR A 82 18.64 -0.04 4.38
C TYR A 82 17.21 0.08 3.81
N PRO A 83 16.42 -0.98 3.82
CA PRO A 83 15.10 -1.01 3.20
C PRO A 83 14.11 -0.09 3.92
N ASN A 84 13.14 0.40 3.16
CA ASN A 84 12.05 1.20 3.71
C ASN A 84 11.19 0.39 4.69
N SER A 85 10.94 0.95 5.89
CA SER A 85 10.07 0.31 6.90
C SER A 85 8.57 0.49 6.61
N GLY A 86 8.18 1.42 5.72
CA GLY A 86 6.79 1.74 5.44
C GLY A 86 6.39 1.45 4.00
N PHE A 87 5.20 0.89 3.79
CA PHE A 87 4.56 0.73 2.50
C PHE A 87 3.49 1.80 2.31
N ASP A 88 3.63 2.61 1.25
CA ASP A 88 2.76 3.77 0.98
C ASP A 88 1.36 3.36 0.56
N LEU A 89 0.34 4.05 1.08
CA LEU A 89 -1.05 3.95 0.63
C LEU A 89 -1.39 5.11 -0.30
N TYR A 90 -2.06 4.78 -1.42
CA TYR A 90 -2.55 5.75 -2.38
C TYR A 90 -3.98 6.18 -2.05
N PHE A 91 -4.27 7.47 -2.20
CA PHE A 91 -5.65 7.96 -2.16
C PHE A 91 -6.39 7.48 -3.41
N PRO A 92 -7.52 6.74 -3.24
CA PRO A 92 -8.23 6.14 -4.37
C PRO A 92 -8.94 7.15 -5.26
N GLN A 93 -9.32 8.31 -4.70
CA GLN A 93 -10.04 9.36 -5.39
C GLN A 93 -9.73 10.74 -4.77
N PRO A 94 -10.02 11.84 -5.48
CA PRO A 94 -9.88 13.18 -4.89
C PRO A 94 -10.80 13.36 -3.69
N VAL A 95 -10.30 14.01 -2.63
CA VAL A 95 -11.06 14.27 -1.40
C VAL A 95 -10.84 15.71 -0.98
N MET A 96 -11.92 16.41 -0.60
CA MET A 96 -11.86 17.73 0.03
C MET A 96 -11.82 17.56 1.54
N ALA A 97 -10.68 17.84 2.16
CA ALA A 97 -10.54 17.87 3.61
C ALA A 97 -10.91 19.26 4.11
N VAL A 98 -12.02 19.33 4.85
CA VAL A 98 -12.47 20.55 5.52
C VAL A 98 -12.00 20.54 6.99
N GLY A 99 -12.17 21.63 7.72
CA GLY A 99 -11.69 21.77 9.10
C GLY A 99 -12.20 20.67 10.05
N LEU A 100 -13.02 21.03 11.02
CA LEU A 100 -13.68 20.12 11.96
C LEU A 100 -15.14 19.84 11.51
N PRO A 101 -15.65 18.59 11.67
CA PRO A 101 -15.00 17.37 12.18
C PRO A 101 -13.98 16.74 11.22
N SER A 102 -13.31 15.66 11.68
CA SER A 102 -12.31 14.97 10.82
C SER A 102 -12.92 14.40 9.55
N THR A 103 -12.21 14.53 8.44
CA THR A 103 -12.56 13.89 7.17
C THR A 103 -12.08 12.44 7.18
N MET A 104 -13.03 11.50 7.14
CA MET A 104 -12.75 10.06 7.09
C MET A 104 -12.59 9.61 5.65
N VAL A 105 -11.45 9.02 5.31
CA VAL A 105 -11.13 8.59 3.95
C VAL A 105 -10.80 7.11 3.93
N SER A 106 -11.62 6.32 3.23
CA SER A 106 -11.28 4.94 2.92
C SER A 106 -10.13 4.91 1.92
N MET A 107 -9.10 4.12 2.20
CA MET A 107 -7.97 3.92 1.29
C MET A 107 -8.25 2.85 0.22
N GLY A 108 -9.44 2.22 0.24
CA GLY A 108 -9.83 1.18 -0.72
C GLY A 108 -9.01 -0.12 -0.59
N VAL A 109 -8.30 -0.30 0.51
CA VAL A 109 -7.41 -1.43 0.77
C VAL A 109 -7.85 -2.17 2.02
N ILE A 110 -8.03 -3.49 1.92
CA ILE A 110 -8.11 -4.42 3.07
C ILE A 110 -6.72 -5.04 3.22
N ALA A 111 -6.26 -5.19 4.47
CA ALA A 111 -4.92 -5.73 4.69
C ALA A 111 -4.84 -6.65 5.91
N GLU A 112 -3.91 -7.59 5.83
CA GLU A 112 -3.48 -8.46 6.93
C GLU A 112 -1.96 -8.51 6.97
N MET A 113 -1.39 -8.41 8.17
CA MET A 113 0.05 -8.56 8.34
C MET A 113 0.36 -9.87 9.06
N ARG A 114 1.41 -10.54 8.62
CA ARG A 114 1.95 -11.73 9.30
C ARG A 114 3.41 -11.54 9.62
N ILE A 115 3.82 -12.09 10.76
CA ILE A 115 5.21 -12.23 11.18
C ILE A 115 5.53 -13.69 11.43
N TYR A 116 6.80 -14.05 11.23
CA TYR A 116 7.27 -15.40 11.50
C TYR A 116 7.49 -15.62 13.00
N ASP A 117 6.88 -16.67 13.54
CA ASP A 117 7.10 -17.13 14.92
C ASP A 117 8.14 -18.26 14.89
N ALA A 118 9.39 -17.92 15.26
CA ALA A 118 10.50 -18.88 15.21
C ALA A 118 10.34 -20.03 16.22
N ILE A 119 9.56 -19.83 17.29
CA ILE A 119 9.32 -20.90 18.29
C ILE A 119 8.39 -21.95 17.73
N LYS A 120 7.33 -21.50 17.05
CA LYS A 120 6.32 -22.38 16.46
C LYS A 120 6.63 -22.79 15.03
N ASN A 121 7.63 -22.14 14.41
CA ASN A 121 8.01 -22.34 13.01
C ASN A 121 6.83 -22.08 12.04
N GLU A 122 6.07 -21.00 12.28
CA GLU A 122 4.88 -20.66 11.50
C GLU A 122 4.73 -19.14 11.29
N TRP A 123 4.03 -18.76 10.24
CA TRP A 123 3.59 -17.39 10.01
C TRP A 123 2.27 -17.14 10.74
N LYS A 124 2.21 -16.11 11.60
CA LYS A 124 1.00 -15.76 12.35
C LYS A 124 0.54 -14.34 12.07
N PRO A 125 -0.78 -14.08 12.03
CA PRO A 125 -1.31 -12.72 11.94
C PRO A 125 -0.85 -11.87 13.12
N THR A 126 -0.56 -10.60 12.86
CA THR A 126 -0.19 -9.61 13.87
C THR A 126 -0.89 -8.28 13.62
N GLY A 127 -1.11 -7.50 14.68
CA GLY A 127 -1.48 -6.09 14.54
C GLY A 127 -0.33 -5.30 13.88
N TYR A 128 -0.66 -4.14 13.32
CA TYR A 128 0.29 -3.28 12.66
C TYR A 128 -0.13 -1.82 12.75
N TYR A 129 0.72 -0.92 12.26
CA TYR A 129 0.47 0.50 12.34
C TYR A 129 0.24 1.13 10.98
N MET A 130 -0.63 2.13 10.96
CA MET A 130 -0.78 3.05 9.85
C MET A 130 -0.32 4.45 10.31
N TYR A 131 0.80 4.90 9.77
CA TYR A 131 1.42 6.17 10.10
C TYR A 131 1.20 7.22 9.02
N PRO A 132 1.21 8.52 9.37
CA PRO A 132 1.41 9.55 8.37
C PRO A 132 2.82 9.41 7.76
N ARG A 133 2.94 9.72 6.47
CA ARG A 133 4.24 9.89 5.83
C ARG A 133 4.81 11.28 6.16
N SER A 134 6.14 11.40 6.07
CA SER A 134 6.80 12.70 6.27
C SER A 134 6.25 13.81 5.35
N SER A 135 5.77 13.45 4.15
CA SER A 135 5.18 14.40 3.21
C SER A 135 3.90 15.08 3.71
N ILE A 136 3.20 14.53 4.71
CA ILE A 136 2.02 15.16 5.30
C ILE A 136 2.38 16.52 5.92
N SER A 137 3.62 16.68 6.40
CA SER A 137 4.12 17.94 6.98
C SER A 137 4.14 19.13 5.99
N LYS A 138 4.01 18.85 4.68
CA LYS A 138 3.92 19.87 3.62
C LYS A 138 2.47 20.25 3.30
N THR A 139 1.52 19.74 4.06
CA THR A 139 0.08 19.98 3.92
C THR A 139 -0.47 20.54 5.23
N PRO A 140 -1.65 21.13 5.25
CA PRO A 140 -2.31 21.53 6.48
C PRO A 140 -2.97 20.35 7.21
N LEU A 141 -2.72 19.12 6.82
CA LEU A 141 -3.39 17.94 7.33
C LEU A 141 -2.59 17.27 8.46
N MET A 142 -3.34 16.67 9.39
CA MET A 142 -2.82 15.73 10.38
C MET A 142 -3.77 14.53 10.53
N LEU A 143 -3.26 13.38 10.95
CA LEU A 143 -4.11 12.30 11.42
C LEU A 143 -4.74 12.66 12.75
N ALA A 144 -6.08 12.54 12.85
CA ALA A 144 -6.83 12.88 14.06
C ALA A 144 -6.48 11.99 15.25
N ASN A 145 -6.10 10.76 14.99
CA ASN A 145 -5.66 9.77 15.99
C ASN A 145 -4.13 9.62 16.07
N SER A 146 -3.37 10.52 15.45
CA SER A 146 -1.90 10.51 15.38
C SER A 146 -1.31 9.25 14.71
N THR A 147 -1.74 8.07 15.12
CA THR A 147 -1.33 6.76 14.60
C THR A 147 -2.53 5.83 14.56
N GLY A 148 -2.74 5.18 13.43
CA GLY A 148 -3.72 4.12 13.29
C GLY A 148 -3.15 2.80 13.84
N VAL A 149 -3.78 2.24 14.87
CA VAL A 149 -3.49 0.86 15.32
C VAL A 149 -4.48 -0.05 14.63
N ILE A 150 -3.97 -1.00 13.87
CA ILE A 150 -4.78 -1.95 13.11
C ILE A 150 -4.65 -3.33 13.77
N ASP A 151 -5.77 -3.82 14.28
CA ASP A 151 -5.82 -5.14 14.92
C ASP A 151 -5.60 -6.27 13.91
N SER A 152 -4.98 -7.36 14.30
CA SER A 152 -4.68 -8.52 13.45
C SER A 152 -5.93 -9.14 12.80
N GLY A 153 -7.08 -9.01 13.45
CA GLY A 153 -8.38 -9.51 12.96
C GLY A 153 -9.21 -8.49 12.18
N TYR A 154 -8.74 -7.27 11.97
CA TYR A 154 -9.49 -6.26 11.21
C TYR A 154 -9.56 -6.63 9.73
N ARG A 155 -10.78 -6.59 9.16
CA ARG A 155 -11.08 -6.97 7.77
C ARG A 155 -11.82 -5.88 7.00
N GLY A 156 -11.94 -4.68 7.57
CA GLY A 156 -12.46 -3.49 6.87
C GLY A 156 -11.39 -2.82 6.01
N HIS A 157 -11.81 -1.87 5.20
CA HIS A 157 -10.87 -0.99 4.50
C HIS A 157 -10.05 -0.18 5.52
N LEU A 158 -8.77 0.00 5.24
CA LEU A 158 -7.95 0.98 5.98
C LEU A 158 -8.55 2.37 5.79
N ILE A 159 -8.71 3.11 6.89
CA ILE A 159 -9.34 4.44 6.89
C ILE A 159 -8.41 5.45 7.53
N GLY A 160 -8.10 6.53 6.81
CA GLY A 160 -7.42 7.70 7.35
C GLY A 160 -8.43 8.73 7.87
N ALA A 161 -8.28 9.16 9.12
CA ALA A 161 -9.06 10.25 9.71
C ALA A 161 -8.21 11.53 9.69
N PHE A 162 -8.55 12.49 8.85
CA PHE A 162 -7.75 13.70 8.66
C PHE A 162 -8.41 14.91 9.31
N ARG A 163 -7.65 15.67 10.08
CA ARG A 163 -7.98 17.05 10.46
C ARG A 163 -7.24 17.99 9.53
N ASN A 164 -7.96 18.97 9.02
CA ASN A 164 -7.36 20.09 8.30
C ASN A 164 -7.20 21.25 9.30
N LEU A 165 -5.97 21.68 9.53
CA LEU A 165 -5.62 22.74 10.48
C LEU A 165 -5.66 24.14 9.86
N SER A 166 -5.88 24.24 8.53
CA SER A 166 -6.10 25.53 7.88
C SER A 166 -7.57 25.98 7.99
N GLY A 167 -7.82 27.26 7.82
CA GLY A 167 -9.18 27.81 7.73
C GLY A 167 -9.87 27.55 6.38
N GLU A 168 -9.16 26.97 5.41
CA GLU A 168 -9.62 26.73 4.05
C GLU A 168 -9.70 25.24 3.76
N ALA A 169 -10.57 24.82 2.82
CA ALA A 169 -10.62 23.46 2.35
C ALA A 169 -9.33 23.07 1.63
N TYR A 170 -8.80 21.89 1.91
CA TYR A 170 -7.61 21.36 1.26
C TYR A 170 -7.95 20.16 0.38
N GLN A 171 -7.57 20.23 -0.90
CA GLN A 171 -7.80 19.15 -1.84
C GLN A 171 -6.67 18.13 -1.81
N ILE A 172 -6.99 16.92 -1.39
CA ILE A 172 -6.16 15.73 -1.57
C ILE A 172 -6.46 15.18 -2.96
N ARG A 173 -5.45 14.82 -3.73
CA ARG A 173 -5.61 14.32 -5.10
C ARG A 173 -5.58 12.79 -5.12
N GLN A 174 -6.24 12.20 -6.10
CA GLN A 174 -6.05 10.79 -6.41
C GLN A 174 -4.57 10.48 -6.63
N GLY A 175 -4.10 9.37 -6.06
CA GLY A 175 -2.70 8.96 -6.14
C GLY A 175 -1.75 9.67 -5.16
N ASP A 176 -2.21 10.67 -4.40
CA ASP A 176 -1.42 11.23 -3.31
C ASP A 176 -1.10 10.13 -2.28
N ARG A 177 0.03 10.26 -1.59
CA ARG A 177 0.50 9.29 -0.60
C ARG A 177 0.85 10.03 0.68
N LEU A 178 -0.10 10.09 1.60
CA LEU A 178 0.06 10.75 2.89
C LEU A 178 0.13 9.76 4.06
N LEU A 179 -0.19 8.49 3.80
CA LEU A 179 -0.18 7.41 4.78
C LEU A 179 0.73 6.27 4.32
N GLN A 180 1.23 5.51 5.29
CA GLN A 180 2.02 4.30 5.09
C GLN A 180 1.68 3.25 6.15
N VAL A 181 1.77 1.97 5.76
CA VAL A 181 1.66 0.83 6.68
C VAL A 181 3.06 0.41 7.11
N CYS A 182 3.24 0.15 8.40
CA CYS A 182 4.49 -0.34 8.97
C CYS A 182 4.24 -1.55 9.86
N SER A 183 5.20 -2.48 9.86
CA SER A 183 5.21 -3.60 10.80
C SER A 183 5.35 -3.10 12.26
N PRO A 184 4.96 -3.91 13.27
CA PRO A 184 4.97 -3.49 14.67
C PRO A 184 6.34 -3.06 15.19
N ASP A 185 7.40 -3.62 14.65
CA ASP A 185 8.79 -3.38 15.02
C ASP A 185 9.63 -2.72 13.92
N LEU A 186 8.94 -2.17 12.90
CA LEU A 186 9.55 -1.48 11.75
C LEU A 186 10.49 -2.35 10.91
N ARG A 187 10.41 -3.69 11.04
CA ARG A 187 11.17 -4.58 10.16
C ARG A 187 10.73 -4.43 8.70
N PRO A 188 11.58 -4.75 7.74
CA PRO A 188 11.23 -4.77 6.33
C PRO A 188 10.02 -5.68 6.07
N MET A 189 9.30 -5.42 4.99
CA MET A 189 8.12 -6.20 4.63
C MET A 189 8.21 -6.70 3.19
N VAL A 190 7.57 -7.81 2.92
CA VAL A 190 7.20 -8.26 1.57
C VAL A 190 5.70 -8.02 1.42
N VAL A 191 5.30 -7.35 0.36
CA VAL A 191 3.89 -7.03 0.08
C VAL A 191 3.33 -7.97 -0.98
N LYS A 192 2.12 -8.49 -0.76
CA LYS A 192 1.44 -9.41 -1.68
C LYS A 192 0.03 -8.90 -1.96
N ILE A 193 -0.30 -8.74 -3.25
CA ILE A 193 -1.69 -8.50 -3.66
C ILE A 193 -2.38 -9.85 -3.76
N VAL A 194 -3.50 -9.97 -3.05
CA VAL A 194 -4.28 -11.22 -2.96
C VAL A 194 -5.75 -10.98 -3.31
N GLU A 195 -6.49 -12.05 -3.55
CA GLU A 195 -7.92 -11.98 -3.75
C GLU A 195 -8.66 -11.87 -2.39
N LYS A 196 -9.88 -11.33 -2.40
CA LYS A 196 -10.69 -11.14 -1.19
C LYS A 196 -10.89 -12.42 -0.39
N SER A 197 -11.00 -13.55 -1.09
CA SER A 197 -11.16 -14.88 -0.49
C SER A 197 -9.98 -15.35 0.36
N PHE A 198 -8.82 -14.68 0.27
CA PHE A 198 -7.68 -14.93 1.13
C PHE A 198 -7.95 -14.59 2.60
N PHE A 199 -8.82 -13.58 2.84
CA PHE A 199 -9.09 -13.08 4.18
C PHE A 199 -10.18 -13.91 4.85
N GLU A 200 -9.81 -14.67 5.87
CA GLU A 200 -10.75 -15.39 6.71
C GLU A 200 -11.64 -14.43 7.51
N GLU A 201 -12.88 -14.83 7.75
CA GLU A 201 -13.76 -14.10 8.67
C GLU A 201 -13.19 -14.15 10.09
N THR A 202 -13.28 -13.03 10.79
CA THR A 202 -12.81 -12.88 12.17
C THR A 202 -13.89 -12.29 13.05
N SER A 203 -13.81 -12.50 14.35
CA SER A 203 -14.72 -11.88 15.33
C SER A 203 -14.68 -10.34 15.32
N ARG A 204 -13.54 -9.75 14.90
CA ARG A 204 -13.38 -8.29 14.77
C ARG A 204 -14.07 -7.76 13.51
N ALA A 205 -14.12 -8.54 12.43
CA ALA A 205 -14.66 -8.19 11.12
C ALA A 205 -14.22 -6.77 10.66
N SER A 206 -15.16 -5.91 10.26
CA SER A 206 -14.92 -4.52 9.82
C SER A 206 -15.12 -3.47 10.92
N GLY A 207 -15.27 -3.88 12.19
CA GLY A 207 -15.48 -2.96 13.32
C GLY A 207 -14.25 -2.08 13.57
N GLY A 208 -14.41 -0.76 13.46
CA GLY A 208 -13.36 0.25 13.67
C GLY A 208 -13.93 1.55 14.23
N PHE A 209 -13.07 2.51 14.56
CA PHE A 209 -13.41 3.86 15.00
C PHE A 209 -14.50 3.93 16.10
N GLY A 210 -14.34 3.15 17.18
CA GLY A 210 -15.24 3.18 18.32
C GLY A 210 -16.41 2.20 18.28
N SER A 211 -16.44 1.23 17.34
CA SER A 211 -17.46 0.18 17.31
C SER A 211 -17.49 -0.71 18.56
N THR A 212 -16.47 -0.62 19.43
CA THR A 212 -16.37 -1.35 20.70
C THR A 212 -16.78 -0.53 21.94
N GLY A 213 -17.39 0.64 21.72
CA GLY A 213 -17.91 1.50 22.77
C GLY A 213 -17.04 2.74 23.06
N VAL A 214 -17.70 3.83 23.36
CA VAL A 214 -17.15 5.05 23.98
C VAL A 214 -17.52 5.00 25.44
#